data_1673b5540996a601a34201ec4b6ed5d2
#
_entry.id   1673b5540996a601a34201ec4b6ed5d2
#
_cell.length_a   1.000
_cell.length_b   1.000
_cell.length_c   1.000
_cell.angle_alpha   90.00
_cell.angle_beta   90.00
_cell.angle_gamma   90.00
#
_symmetry.space_group_name_H-M   'P 1'
#
loop_
_entity.id
_entity.type
_entity.pdbx_description
1 polymer ?
#
loop_
_entity_poly.entity_id
_entity_poly.type
_entity_poly.pdbx_seq_one_letter_code
_entity_poly.pdbx_strand_id
1 'polypeptide(L)'
;MAKRFFFALGLALAALQSFGAVYYVAPDGNDASAGTKDKPFASLNKANTVVHAGDTVWVRGGIYDLRDTVFFARYKMTAAIVLTASGESDDNRIHYLAYPGERPIFDGANLPVAAGTDHSDGTPEGAMYTSPIVISAKYLHLKGFEVRNTPMKHNSNSGVFLYASKHIFLENMDSHHNAGPGFFANDGAPDGGGHIFLNCDAHDNYDPLGWQGDGENADGFGAHYQKPGEGDTTKFIGCRSWWNSDDGFDFINQEFPVVLENCYAMGNGYSDYGLGNPKNGNGHGIKMGESTLGGGRHTIKFCAAWKNKATGFYANYTGVGSKWLNNTSYMNKDREFAMASTLFDSQGNRIAEVAPLTGDNAHVLKNNIAFPNKNSQVGECWEYIPSQGIDHYVECPAGENNTWNLKLDLTEDDFESLDDPSMTVTGKDLSTISGILGPRNADGSLPDVGFLKLKKGSRAIDKGEDLGFPFVGEAPDLGAFEYGMSSGSTTPIFRKAVRNSRDLKTSRLVKAFDLQGRFFGKVLVEYGADFVPNKNVYLKY
;
A
#
# COMPACT_ATOMS: atom_id res chain seq x y z
N MET A 1 -60.56 -47.94 14.21
CA MET A 1 -59.99 -46.61 14.06
C MET A 1 -58.54 -46.67 14.57
N ALA A 2 -57.59 -46.83 13.69
CA ALA A 2 -56.14 -46.87 14.06
C ALA A 2 -55.51 -45.53 13.77
N LYS A 3 -55.05 -44.83 14.83
CA LYS A 3 -54.28 -43.59 14.72
C LYS A 3 -52.83 -43.95 14.40
N ARG A 4 -52.37 -43.57 13.20
CA ARG A 4 -50.95 -43.60 12.83
C ARG A 4 -50.24 -42.37 13.38
N PHE A 5 -49.25 -42.56 14.27
CA PHE A 5 -48.29 -41.53 14.68
C PHE A 5 -47.17 -41.50 13.64
N PHE A 6 -47.00 -40.37 12.98
CA PHE A 6 -45.80 -40.07 12.20
C PHE A 6 -44.76 -39.44 13.12
N PHE A 7 -43.66 -40.12 13.36
CA PHE A 7 -42.45 -39.51 13.94
C PHE A 7 -41.68 -38.79 12.83
N ALA A 8 -41.63 -37.47 12.84
CA ALA A 8 -40.73 -36.70 12.00
C ALA A 8 -39.37 -36.65 12.69
N LEU A 9 -38.39 -37.39 12.15
CA LEU A 9 -37.00 -37.33 12.57
C LEU A 9 -36.37 -36.09 11.92
N GLY A 10 -36.29 -34.97 12.67
CA GLY A 10 -35.56 -33.78 12.25
C GLY A 10 -34.05 -34.04 12.33
N LEU A 11 -33.37 -34.20 11.19
CA LEU A 11 -31.92 -34.13 11.12
C LEU A 11 -31.51 -32.68 11.40
N ALA A 12 -31.02 -32.40 12.59
CA ALA A 12 -30.25 -31.18 12.86
C ALA A 12 -28.88 -31.37 12.23
N LEU A 13 -28.64 -30.75 11.06
CA LEU A 13 -27.30 -30.54 10.54
C LEU A 13 -26.61 -29.54 11.50
N ALA A 14 -25.84 -30.07 12.43
CA ALA A 14 -24.86 -29.27 13.12
C ALA A 14 -23.80 -28.86 12.07
N ALA A 15 -23.77 -27.59 11.69
CA ALA A 15 -22.65 -27.03 10.96
C ALA A 15 -21.41 -27.19 11.85
N LEU A 16 -20.62 -28.24 11.61
CA LEU A 16 -19.27 -28.34 12.14
C LEU A 16 -18.51 -27.14 11.57
N GLN A 17 -18.26 -26.14 12.41
CA GLN A 17 -17.26 -25.12 12.07
C GLN A 17 -15.93 -25.87 11.97
N SER A 18 -15.51 -26.15 10.76
CA SER A 18 -14.18 -26.65 10.46
C SER A 18 -13.20 -25.55 10.81
N PHE A 19 -12.47 -25.70 11.92
CA PHE A 19 -11.29 -24.87 12.16
C PHE A 19 -10.29 -25.24 11.07
N GLY A 20 -9.77 -24.22 10.34
CA GLY A 20 -8.74 -24.44 9.34
C GLY A 20 -7.54 -25.19 9.90
N ALA A 21 -6.89 -25.97 9.07
CA ALA A 21 -5.67 -26.68 9.43
C ALA A 21 -4.52 -25.70 9.70
N VAL A 22 -3.55 -26.15 10.50
CA VAL A 22 -2.38 -25.35 10.84
C VAL A 22 -1.12 -26.08 10.40
N TYR A 23 -0.36 -25.45 9.53
CA TYR A 23 0.90 -25.94 9.01
C TYR A 23 2.06 -25.05 9.45
N TYR A 24 3.29 -25.57 9.36
CA TYR A 24 4.51 -24.87 9.68
C TYR A 24 5.51 -25.00 8.55
N VAL A 25 6.22 -23.91 8.26
CA VAL A 25 7.34 -23.84 7.32
C VAL A 25 8.55 -23.30 8.08
N ALA A 26 9.72 -23.90 7.89
CA ALA A 26 10.98 -23.47 8.54
C ALA A 26 12.15 -23.60 7.58
N PRO A 27 13.22 -22.75 7.70
CA PRO A 27 14.38 -22.84 6.82
C PRO A 27 15.11 -24.20 6.86
N ASP A 28 15.04 -24.87 8.02
CA ASP A 28 15.59 -26.22 8.28
C ASP A 28 14.53 -27.34 8.16
N GLY A 29 13.38 -27.04 7.61
CA GLY A 29 12.29 -27.97 7.40
C GLY A 29 12.56 -28.99 6.28
N ASN A 30 11.57 -29.86 6.01
CA ASN A 30 11.63 -30.85 4.95
C ASN A 30 10.25 -31.00 4.29
N ASP A 31 10.16 -30.82 2.99
CA ASP A 31 8.91 -30.90 2.22
C ASP A 31 8.31 -32.31 2.15
N ALA A 32 9.05 -33.35 2.55
CA ALA A 32 8.53 -34.70 2.76
C ALA A 32 7.88 -34.89 4.15
N SER A 33 8.02 -33.92 5.04
CA SER A 33 7.43 -33.94 6.38
C SER A 33 5.92 -33.70 6.37
N ALA A 34 5.29 -33.77 7.56
CA ALA A 34 3.85 -33.59 7.71
C ALA A 34 3.40 -32.12 7.84
N GLY A 35 4.33 -31.16 7.88
CA GLY A 35 4.02 -29.74 8.06
C GLY A 35 3.58 -29.37 9.49
N THR A 36 3.82 -30.23 10.46
CA THR A 36 3.54 -29.92 11.88
C THR A 36 4.64 -29.03 12.49
N LYS A 37 4.39 -28.48 13.68
CA LYS A 37 5.36 -27.63 14.37
C LYS A 37 6.72 -28.32 14.57
N ASP A 38 6.72 -29.62 14.91
CA ASP A 38 7.95 -30.40 15.16
C ASP A 38 8.54 -31.02 13.87
N LYS A 39 7.78 -31.03 12.78
CA LYS A 39 8.18 -31.53 11.46
C LYS A 39 7.69 -30.59 10.37
N PRO A 40 8.24 -29.37 10.29
CA PRO A 40 7.78 -28.34 9.35
C PRO A 40 8.14 -28.70 7.91
N PHE A 41 7.43 -28.10 6.97
CA PHE A 41 7.85 -28.04 5.57
C PHE A 41 9.07 -27.13 5.42
N ALA A 42 9.83 -27.32 4.33
CA ALA A 42 10.95 -26.45 3.98
C ALA A 42 10.49 -25.21 3.17
N SER A 43 9.39 -25.30 2.43
CA SER A 43 9.01 -24.28 1.46
C SER A 43 7.53 -23.87 1.54
N LEU A 44 7.26 -22.61 1.16
CA LEU A 44 5.89 -22.14 0.94
C LEU A 44 5.23 -22.83 -0.25
N ASN A 45 6.01 -23.23 -1.26
CA ASN A 45 5.50 -24.01 -2.40
C ASN A 45 4.86 -25.31 -1.92
N LYS A 46 5.52 -26.02 -1.00
CA LYS A 46 4.94 -27.25 -0.43
C LYS A 46 3.69 -26.96 0.37
N ALA A 47 3.70 -25.95 1.23
CA ALA A 47 2.51 -25.55 1.97
C ALA A 47 1.34 -25.22 1.03
N ASN A 48 1.61 -24.48 -0.06
CA ASN A 48 0.63 -24.12 -1.08
C ASN A 48 -0.06 -25.33 -1.76
N THR A 49 0.57 -26.51 -1.75
CA THR A 49 -0.02 -27.74 -2.33
C THR A 49 -1.04 -28.42 -1.42
N VAL A 50 -1.11 -28.05 -0.14
CA VAL A 50 -1.93 -28.78 0.85
C VAL A 50 -2.95 -27.89 1.58
N VAL A 51 -2.83 -26.56 1.47
CA VAL A 51 -3.73 -25.62 2.15
C VAL A 51 -5.06 -25.44 1.44
N HIS A 52 -6.07 -25.15 2.23
CA HIS A 52 -7.43 -24.83 1.80
C HIS A 52 -7.89 -23.53 2.48
N ALA A 53 -9.02 -23.00 2.04
CA ALA A 53 -9.63 -21.82 2.65
C ALA A 53 -9.79 -21.97 4.17
N GLY A 54 -9.38 -20.94 4.92
CA GLY A 54 -9.37 -20.91 6.38
C GLY A 54 -8.12 -21.49 7.04
N ASP A 55 -7.21 -22.13 6.30
CA ASP A 55 -5.98 -22.69 6.84
C ASP A 55 -4.95 -21.62 7.19
N THR A 56 -4.07 -21.94 8.13
CA THR A 56 -2.97 -21.09 8.55
C THR A 56 -1.62 -21.79 8.39
N VAL A 57 -0.68 -21.13 7.73
CA VAL A 57 0.73 -21.53 7.60
C VAL A 57 1.56 -20.59 8.46
N TRP A 58 2.14 -21.12 9.54
CA TRP A 58 3.13 -20.39 10.33
C TRP A 58 4.50 -20.52 9.72
N VAL A 59 5.08 -19.40 9.35
CA VAL A 59 6.42 -19.33 8.75
C VAL A 59 7.43 -18.93 9.82
N ARG A 60 8.39 -19.83 10.08
CA ARG A 60 9.41 -19.63 11.12
C ARG A 60 10.46 -18.62 10.66
N GLY A 61 11.02 -17.90 11.61
CA GLY A 61 12.09 -16.95 11.36
C GLY A 61 13.38 -17.59 10.85
N GLY A 62 14.18 -16.79 10.19
CA GLY A 62 15.44 -17.15 9.58
C GLY A 62 15.50 -16.86 8.10
N ILE A 63 16.61 -17.15 7.48
CA ILE A 63 16.86 -16.86 6.06
C ILE A 63 16.45 -18.07 5.22
N TYR A 64 15.50 -17.84 4.33
CA TYR A 64 15.13 -18.72 3.23
C TYR A 64 15.96 -18.30 2.01
N ASP A 65 17.12 -18.94 1.83
CA ASP A 65 18.03 -18.70 0.71
C ASP A 65 17.42 -19.30 -0.57
N LEU A 66 16.91 -18.46 -1.43
CA LEU A 66 16.18 -18.84 -2.63
C LEU A 66 17.17 -19.17 -3.76
N ARG A 67 17.23 -20.43 -4.21
CA ARG A 67 18.19 -20.90 -5.23
C ARG A 67 17.53 -21.51 -6.45
N ASP A 68 16.28 -21.93 -6.31
CA ASP A 68 15.55 -22.62 -7.38
C ASP A 68 14.36 -21.78 -7.82
N THR A 69 14.02 -21.91 -9.10
CA THR A 69 12.86 -21.22 -9.67
C THR A 69 11.99 -22.19 -10.46
N VAL A 70 10.70 -21.87 -10.51
CA VAL A 70 9.74 -22.48 -11.42
C VAL A 70 9.30 -21.48 -12.47
N PHE A 71 8.98 -21.98 -13.67
CA PHE A 71 8.48 -21.11 -14.74
C PHE A 71 6.98 -20.81 -14.54
N PHE A 72 6.66 -19.53 -14.39
CA PHE A 72 5.30 -19.04 -14.34
C PHE A 72 4.86 -18.56 -15.73
N ALA A 73 4.26 -19.45 -16.48
CA ALA A 73 3.97 -19.26 -17.91
C ALA A 73 3.01 -18.10 -18.19
N ARG A 74 2.09 -17.77 -17.25
CA ARG A 74 1.11 -16.69 -17.42
C ARG A 74 1.72 -15.32 -17.68
N TYR A 75 2.92 -15.07 -17.15
CA TYR A 75 3.62 -13.80 -17.30
C TYR A 75 5.04 -13.96 -17.84
N LYS A 76 5.39 -15.14 -18.40
CA LYS A 76 6.73 -15.42 -18.91
C LYS A 76 7.83 -15.07 -17.89
N MET A 77 7.68 -15.51 -16.65
CA MET A 77 8.66 -15.23 -15.60
C MET A 77 9.08 -16.50 -14.87
N THR A 78 10.21 -16.43 -14.19
CA THR A 78 10.61 -17.42 -13.20
C THR A 78 10.35 -16.90 -11.80
N ALA A 79 9.98 -17.77 -10.88
CA ALA A 79 9.77 -17.41 -9.49
C ALA A 79 10.24 -18.51 -8.55
N ALA A 80 10.78 -18.12 -7.39
CA ALA A 80 11.13 -19.10 -6.36
C ALA A 80 9.88 -19.68 -5.68
N ILE A 81 8.92 -18.81 -5.41
CA ILE A 81 7.68 -19.15 -4.71
C ILE A 81 6.51 -18.71 -5.59
N VAL A 82 5.58 -19.65 -5.87
CA VAL A 82 4.35 -19.37 -6.61
C VAL A 82 3.15 -19.82 -5.79
N LEU A 83 2.37 -18.85 -5.29
CA LEU A 83 1.16 -19.11 -4.50
C LEU A 83 -0.07 -19.08 -5.41
N THR A 84 -0.73 -20.22 -5.55
CA THR A 84 -1.90 -20.42 -6.43
C THR A 84 -3.14 -20.94 -5.70
N ALA A 85 -2.98 -21.52 -4.50
CA ALA A 85 -4.11 -21.93 -3.67
C ALA A 85 -4.88 -20.68 -3.22
N SER A 86 -6.19 -20.73 -3.30
CA SER A 86 -7.05 -19.58 -3.01
C SER A 86 -7.93 -19.83 -1.78
N GLY A 87 -8.15 -18.77 -0.99
CA GLY A 87 -9.27 -18.74 -0.05
C GLY A 87 -10.61 -18.60 -0.78
N GLU A 88 -11.68 -18.47 -0.02
CA GLU A 88 -13.05 -18.37 -0.57
C GLU A 88 -13.61 -16.95 -0.48
N SER A 89 -13.22 -16.19 0.55
CA SER A 89 -13.69 -14.84 0.81
C SER A 89 -12.73 -14.07 1.71
N ASP A 90 -13.00 -12.80 1.95
CA ASP A 90 -12.24 -11.97 2.88
C ASP A 90 -12.27 -12.50 4.32
N ASP A 91 -13.35 -13.17 4.72
CA ASP A 91 -13.50 -13.80 6.05
C ASP A 91 -12.97 -15.25 6.09
N ASN A 92 -12.65 -15.84 4.93
CA ASN A 92 -12.18 -17.22 4.81
C ASN A 92 -10.95 -17.31 3.89
N ARG A 93 -9.90 -16.57 4.28
CA ARG A 93 -8.60 -16.52 3.58
C ARG A 93 -7.74 -17.73 3.91
N ILE A 94 -6.74 -17.99 3.05
CA ILE A 94 -5.56 -18.76 3.45
C ILE A 94 -4.56 -17.78 4.06
N HIS A 95 -4.00 -18.13 5.23
CA HIS A 95 -3.10 -17.28 5.96
C HIS A 95 -1.67 -17.84 5.92
N TYR A 96 -0.71 -17.01 5.47
CA TYR A 96 0.73 -17.25 5.56
C TYR A 96 1.32 -16.20 6.49
N LEU A 97 1.60 -16.56 7.73
CA LEU A 97 1.93 -15.62 8.79
C LEU A 97 3.32 -15.90 9.38
N ALA A 98 4.12 -14.87 9.57
CA ALA A 98 5.32 -15.00 10.38
C ALA A 98 4.96 -15.52 11.77
N TYR A 99 5.75 -16.49 12.28
CA TYR A 99 5.55 -17.00 13.63
C TYR A 99 5.75 -15.84 14.64
N PRO A 100 4.91 -15.73 15.68
CA PRO A 100 4.96 -14.60 16.60
C PRO A 100 6.35 -14.35 17.17
N GLY A 101 6.85 -13.12 17.01
CA GLY A 101 8.18 -12.70 17.44
C GLY A 101 9.34 -13.14 16.55
N GLU A 102 9.05 -13.78 15.41
CA GLU A 102 10.06 -14.22 14.44
C GLU A 102 9.94 -13.44 13.12
N ARG A 103 11.05 -13.36 12.38
CA ARG A 103 11.13 -12.67 11.08
C ARG A 103 11.60 -13.65 9.99
N PRO A 104 10.72 -14.15 9.13
CA PRO A 104 11.08 -14.89 7.93
C PRO A 104 11.67 -13.94 6.89
N ILE A 105 12.83 -14.29 6.32
CA ILE A 105 13.56 -13.50 5.34
C ILE A 105 13.71 -14.33 4.07
N PHE A 106 13.04 -13.94 3.00
CA PHE A 106 13.15 -14.56 1.67
C PHE A 106 14.22 -13.83 0.87
N ASP A 107 15.41 -14.41 0.80
CA ASP A 107 16.59 -13.80 0.20
C ASP A 107 16.80 -14.31 -1.22
N GLY A 108 16.67 -13.42 -2.19
CA GLY A 108 16.79 -13.69 -3.62
C GLY A 108 18.22 -13.59 -4.17
N ALA A 109 19.21 -13.27 -3.36
CA ALA A 109 20.58 -13.01 -3.84
C ALA A 109 21.17 -14.13 -4.71
N ASN A 110 20.74 -15.37 -4.50
CA ASN A 110 21.20 -16.55 -5.23
C ASN A 110 20.19 -17.06 -6.28
N LEU A 111 19.14 -16.30 -6.57
CA LEU A 111 18.16 -16.70 -7.58
C LEU A 111 18.78 -16.75 -8.97
N PRO A 112 18.53 -17.81 -9.74
CA PRO A 112 18.83 -17.84 -11.16
C PRO A 112 18.00 -16.78 -11.89
N VAL A 113 18.66 -15.77 -12.43
CA VAL A 113 17.98 -14.70 -13.17
C VAL A 113 17.53 -15.20 -14.53
N ALA A 114 16.29 -14.93 -14.90
CA ALA A 114 15.79 -15.18 -16.23
C ALA A 114 16.72 -14.55 -17.29
N ALA A 115 16.99 -15.29 -18.35
CA ALA A 115 17.91 -14.84 -19.39
C ALA A 115 17.44 -13.56 -20.07
N GLY A 116 16.14 -13.26 -20.02
CA GLY A 116 15.51 -12.09 -20.59
C GLY A 116 15.97 -11.83 -22.03
N THR A 117 15.08 -11.61 -22.94
CA THR A 117 15.49 -11.00 -24.20
C THR A 117 15.29 -9.50 -24.06
N ASP A 118 16.20 -8.76 -24.65
CA ASP A 118 16.01 -7.35 -24.92
C ASP A 118 14.64 -7.17 -25.60
N HIS A 119 13.84 -6.24 -25.10
CA HIS A 119 12.55 -5.88 -25.72
C HIS A 119 12.67 -5.47 -27.20
N SER A 120 13.88 -5.27 -27.68
CA SER A 120 14.17 -4.86 -29.06
C SER A 120 13.77 -5.88 -30.11
N ASP A 121 13.61 -7.16 -29.80
CA ASP A 121 13.28 -8.22 -30.76
C ASP A 121 11.83 -8.73 -30.71
N GLY A 122 11.04 -8.24 -29.77
CA GLY A 122 9.58 -8.41 -29.73
C GLY A 122 9.04 -9.79 -29.37
N THR A 123 9.84 -10.84 -29.28
CA THR A 123 9.38 -12.19 -28.94
C THR A 123 10.40 -13.01 -28.17
N PRO A 124 10.49 -12.85 -26.87
CA PRO A 124 11.38 -13.70 -26.08
C PRO A 124 10.87 -15.14 -26.04
N GLU A 125 11.70 -16.08 -26.42
CA GLU A 125 11.53 -17.47 -26.04
C GLU A 125 11.96 -17.63 -24.57
N GLY A 126 11.00 -17.96 -23.69
CA GLY A 126 11.28 -18.23 -22.28
C GLY A 126 10.91 -17.12 -21.31
N ALA A 127 11.54 -17.13 -20.15
CA ALA A 127 11.25 -16.19 -19.07
C ALA A 127 11.93 -14.84 -19.28
N MET A 128 11.17 -13.77 -19.06
CA MET A 128 11.63 -12.38 -19.16
C MET A 128 12.00 -11.79 -17.80
N TYR A 129 11.31 -12.20 -16.74
CA TYR A 129 11.40 -11.63 -15.41
C TYR A 129 11.68 -12.70 -14.37
N THR A 130 12.20 -12.29 -13.23
CA THR A 130 12.40 -13.16 -12.06
C THR A 130 11.83 -12.47 -10.83
N SER A 131 11.12 -13.23 -9.97
CA SER A 131 10.64 -12.70 -8.69
C SER A 131 10.80 -13.74 -7.58
N PRO A 132 11.20 -13.36 -6.37
CA PRO A 132 11.17 -14.25 -5.22
C PRO A 132 9.78 -14.83 -4.96
N ILE A 133 8.74 -13.98 -4.98
CA ILE A 133 7.37 -14.39 -4.65
C ILE A 133 6.41 -13.90 -5.74
N VAL A 134 5.70 -14.85 -6.35
CA VAL A 134 4.57 -14.58 -7.24
C VAL A 134 3.28 -15.05 -6.56
N ILE A 135 2.27 -14.19 -6.56
CA ILE A 135 0.93 -14.49 -6.07
C ILE A 135 -0.04 -14.48 -7.26
N SER A 136 -0.62 -15.64 -7.58
CA SER A 136 -1.67 -15.78 -8.61
C SER A 136 -2.87 -16.52 -8.03
N ALA A 137 -3.48 -15.93 -7.03
CA ALA A 137 -4.50 -16.52 -6.18
C ALA A 137 -5.50 -15.47 -5.71
N LYS A 138 -6.56 -15.92 -5.04
CA LYS A 138 -7.57 -15.05 -4.43
C LYS A 138 -7.63 -15.28 -2.91
N TYR A 139 -7.91 -14.20 -2.16
CA TYR A 139 -8.17 -14.26 -0.72
C TYR A 139 -7.03 -14.89 0.09
N LEU A 140 -5.80 -14.41 -0.14
CA LEU A 140 -4.66 -14.74 0.69
C LEU A 140 -4.38 -13.63 1.69
N HIS A 141 -3.77 -13.99 2.82
CA HIS A 141 -3.20 -13.07 3.80
C HIS A 141 -1.75 -13.45 4.07
N LEU A 142 -0.81 -12.59 3.70
CA LEU A 142 0.61 -12.72 4.01
C LEU A 142 0.99 -11.66 5.04
N LYS A 143 1.73 -12.07 6.10
CA LYS A 143 2.08 -11.14 7.17
C LYS A 143 3.49 -11.34 7.70
N GLY A 144 4.23 -10.21 7.79
CA GLY A 144 5.48 -10.12 8.54
C GLY A 144 6.69 -10.73 7.85
N PHE A 145 6.72 -10.80 6.51
CA PHE A 145 7.85 -11.31 5.74
C PHE A 145 8.75 -10.18 5.26
N GLU A 146 10.04 -10.44 5.27
CA GLU A 146 11.04 -9.67 4.54
C GLU A 146 11.33 -10.38 3.21
N VAL A 147 11.33 -9.62 2.10
CA VAL A 147 11.68 -10.09 0.75
C VAL A 147 12.76 -9.18 0.20
N ARG A 148 13.92 -9.74 -0.18
CA ARG A 148 15.04 -8.90 -0.55
C ARG A 148 15.96 -9.51 -1.61
N ASN A 149 16.83 -8.64 -2.14
CA ASN A 149 17.98 -8.99 -2.99
C ASN A 149 17.58 -9.72 -4.28
N THR A 150 16.43 -9.38 -4.87
CA THR A 150 16.10 -9.93 -6.20
C THR A 150 17.12 -9.46 -7.22
N PRO A 151 17.86 -10.34 -7.87
CA PRO A 151 18.89 -9.94 -8.81
C PRO A 151 18.32 -9.50 -10.15
N MET A 152 19.12 -8.81 -10.96
CA MET A 152 18.77 -8.31 -12.27
C MET A 152 19.73 -8.78 -13.34
N LYS A 153 19.22 -8.94 -14.58
CA LYS A 153 20.06 -9.13 -15.75
C LYS A 153 19.68 -8.17 -16.88
N HIS A 154 18.43 -8.13 -17.31
CA HIS A 154 17.98 -7.30 -18.42
C HIS A 154 16.67 -6.55 -18.14
N ASN A 155 15.80 -7.08 -17.27
CA ASN A 155 14.53 -6.50 -16.95
C ASN A 155 14.38 -6.30 -15.45
N SER A 156 13.61 -5.31 -15.04
CA SER A 156 13.30 -5.04 -13.64
C SER A 156 12.54 -6.20 -13.00
N ASN A 157 13.01 -6.66 -11.85
CA ASN A 157 12.53 -7.85 -11.17
C ASN A 157 11.94 -7.48 -9.80
N SER A 158 10.63 -7.60 -9.67
CA SER A 158 9.92 -7.24 -8.43
C SER A 158 10.25 -8.18 -7.27
N GLY A 159 10.25 -7.64 -6.05
CA GLY A 159 10.35 -8.45 -4.84
C GLY A 159 9.12 -9.33 -4.64
N VAL A 160 7.92 -8.74 -4.64
CA VAL A 160 6.64 -9.44 -4.58
C VAL A 160 5.78 -9.04 -5.78
N PHE A 161 5.40 -10.02 -6.57
CA PHE A 161 4.60 -9.81 -7.78
C PHE A 161 3.22 -10.45 -7.68
N LEU A 162 2.18 -9.63 -7.84
CA LEU A 162 0.79 -10.06 -7.88
C LEU A 162 0.31 -10.05 -9.34
N TYR A 163 -0.21 -11.19 -9.83
CA TYR A 163 -0.72 -11.29 -11.20
C TYR A 163 -1.95 -12.19 -11.29
N ALA A 164 -2.99 -11.71 -11.91
CA ALA A 164 -4.27 -12.41 -11.98
C ALA A 164 -4.75 -12.83 -10.57
N SER A 165 -4.56 -11.93 -9.62
CA SER A 165 -4.86 -12.13 -8.20
C SER A 165 -5.96 -11.18 -7.76
N LYS A 166 -6.68 -11.55 -6.70
CA LYS A 166 -7.78 -10.74 -6.18
C LYS A 166 -7.84 -10.82 -4.66
N HIS A 167 -8.13 -9.67 -4.00
CA HIS A 167 -8.29 -9.60 -2.54
C HIS A 167 -7.11 -10.19 -1.77
N ILE A 168 -5.89 -9.90 -2.22
CA ILE A 168 -4.67 -10.26 -1.48
C ILE A 168 -4.48 -9.24 -0.36
N PHE A 169 -4.26 -9.74 0.85
CA PHE A 169 -3.95 -8.93 2.01
C PHE A 169 -2.49 -9.11 2.40
N LEU A 170 -1.69 -8.05 2.24
CA LEU A 170 -0.29 -7.98 2.67
C LEU A 170 -0.21 -7.09 3.89
N GLU A 171 0.28 -7.62 5.01
CA GLU A 171 0.34 -6.92 6.30
C GLU A 171 1.75 -6.97 6.88
N ASN A 172 2.32 -5.81 7.27
CA ASN A 172 3.64 -5.71 7.88
C ASN A 172 4.74 -6.43 7.08
N MET A 173 4.67 -6.33 5.74
CA MET A 173 5.68 -6.87 4.84
C MET A 173 6.77 -5.83 4.62
N ASP A 174 7.98 -6.31 4.35
CA ASP A 174 9.14 -5.47 4.04
C ASP A 174 9.80 -5.98 2.75
N SER A 175 9.90 -5.14 1.71
CA SER A 175 10.43 -5.52 0.40
C SER A 175 11.49 -4.53 -0.05
N HIS A 176 12.77 -4.97 -0.10
CA HIS A 176 13.88 -4.05 -0.31
C HIS A 176 15.07 -4.66 -1.05
N HIS A 177 15.93 -3.78 -1.59
CA HIS A 177 17.13 -4.17 -2.35
C HIS A 177 16.81 -5.10 -3.52
N ASN A 178 15.63 -4.96 -4.12
CA ASN A 178 15.24 -5.72 -5.29
C ASN A 178 15.60 -4.93 -6.55
N ALA A 179 15.94 -5.65 -7.62
CA ALA A 179 16.25 -5.03 -8.91
C ALA A 179 14.99 -4.75 -9.74
N GLY A 180 14.01 -4.14 -9.12
CA GLY A 180 12.71 -3.74 -9.65
C GLY A 180 11.79 -3.33 -8.51
N PRO A 181 10.48 -3.13 -8.74
CA PRO A 181 9.55 -2.69 -7.72
C PRO A 181 9.55 -3.58 -6.47
N GLY A 182 9.47 -2.97 -5.28
CA GLY A 182 9.32 -3.72 -4.03
C GLY A 182 8.08 -4.61 -4.05
N PHE A 183 6.93 -3.98 -4.37
CA PHE A 183 5.64 -4.66 -4.56
C PHE A 183 5.03 -4.21 -5.87
N PHE A 184 4.64 -5.16 -6.69
CA PHE A 184 4.01 -4.86 -7.97
C PHE A 184 2.72 -5.68 -8.17
N ALA A 185 1.57 -5.01 -8.20
CA ALA A 185 0.29 -5.59 -8.55
C ALA A 185 -0.02 -5.29 -10.02
N ASN A 186 0.07 -6.31 -10.87
CA ASN A 186 -0.36 -6.23 -12.27
C ASN A 186 -1.78 -6.77 -12.39
N ASP A 187 -2.74 -5.86 -12.33
CA ASP A 187 -4.17 -6.15 -12.25
C ASP A 187 -4.87 -6.14 -13.63
N GLY A 188 -4.10 -6.15 -14.71
CA GLY A 188 -4.64 -6.20 -16.08
C GLY A 188 -5.32 -7.51 -16.47
N ALA A 189 -5.22 -8.55 -15.65
CA ALA A 189 -5.98 -9.79 -15.86
C ALA A 189 -7.43 -9.63 -15.39
N PRO A 190 -8.40 -10.32 -16.01
CA PRO A 190 -9.79 -10.29 -15.56
C PRO A 190 -9.91 -10.66 -14.07
N ASP A 191 -10.76 -9.96 -13.35
CA ASP A 191 -10.97 -10.12 -11.90
C ASP A 191 -9.76 -9.78 -11.00
N GLY A 192 -8.83 -8.94 -11.45
CA GLY A 192 -7.74 -8.42 -10.61
C GLY A 192 -8.19 -7.37 -9.60
N GLY A 193 -7.29 -7.00 -8.66
CA GLY A 193 -7.50 -5.89 -7.73
C GLY A 193 -8.15 -6.24 -6.39
N GLY A 194 -8.59 -5.22 -5.67
CA GLY A 194 -9.13 -5.36 -4.31
C GLY A 194 -8.07 -5.73 -3.27
N HIS A 195 -6.81 -5.46 -3.54
CA HIS A 195 -5.71 -5.77 -2.63
C HIS A 195 -5.68 -4.79 -1.45
N ILE A 196 -5.16 -5.26 -0.33
CA ILE A 196 -4.87 -4.42 0.84
C ILE A 196 -3.40 -4.57 1.19
N PHE A 197 -2.68 -3.46 1.16
CA PHE A 197 -1.33 -3.33 1.69
C PHE A 197 -1.44 -2.55 3.00
N LEU A 198 -1.24 -3.21 4.12
CA LEU A 198 -1.33 -2.61 5.45
C LEU A 198 0.03 -2.59 6.12
N ASN A 199 0.52 -1.39 6.44
CA ASN A 199 1.76 -1.20 7.17
C ASN A 199 2.97 -1.90 6.50
N CYS A 200 3.01 -1.89 5.17
CA CYS A 200 4.12 -2.45 4.41
C CYS A 200 5.20 -1.40 4.15
N ASP A 201 6.44 -1.86 4.05
CA ASP A 201 7.61 -1.04 3.73
C ASP A 201 8.22 -1.50 2.42
N ALA A 202 8.58 -0.53 1.54
CA ALA A 202 9.28 -0.78 0.29
C ALA A 202 10.41 0.23 0.13
N HIS A 203 11.67 -0.24 0.08
CA HIS A 203 12.78 0.68 0.11
C HIS A 203 14.05 0.14 -0.54
N ASP A 204 14.96 1.04 -0.91
CA ASP A 204 16.25 0.69 -1.49
C ASP A 204 16.14 -0.28 -2.70
N ASN A 205 15.04 -0.22 -3.44
CA ASN A 205 14.88 -0.99 -4.67
C ASN A 205 15.55 -0.23 -5.82
N TYR A 206 16.30 -0.96 -6.68
CA TYR A 206 17.11 -0.32 -7.70
C TYR A 206 17.36 -1.24 -8.90
N ASP A 207 17.06 -0.76 -10.10
CA ASP A 207 17.23 -1.47 -11.38
C ASP A 207 18.31 -0.83 -12.27
N PRO A 208 19.60 -1.09 -12.01
CA PRO A 208 20.71 -0.44 -12.72
C PRO A 208 20.78 -0.76 -14.22
N LEU A 209 20.14 -1.82 -14.67
CA LEU A 209 20.18 -2.32 -16.04
C LEU A 209 18.78 -2.37 -16.69
N GLY A 210 17.80 -1.59 -16.16
CA GLY A 210 16.46 -1.53 -16.71
C GLY A 210 16.45 -1.21 -18.20
N TRP A 211 15.47 -1.73 -18.94
CA TRP A 211 15.39 -1.56 -20.39
C TRP A 211 15.17 -0.11 -20.83
N GLN A 212 14.58 0.72 -19.99
CA GLN A 212 14.46 2.16 -20.20
C GLN A 212 15.67 2.93 -19.64
N GLY A 213 16.50 2.25 -18.85
CA GLY A 213 17.75 2.79 -18.33
C GLY A 213 17.94 2.62 -16.83
N ASP A 214 19.00 3.24 -16.37
CA ASP A 214 19.49 3.16 -15.01
C ASP A 214 18.47 3.76 -14.01
N GLY A 215 17.74 2.89 -13.30
CA GLY A 215 16.89 3.25 -12.18
C GLY A 215 15.43 3.58 -12.51
N GLU A 216 14.94 3.30 -13.72
CA GLU A 216 13.64 3.85 -14.18
C GLU A 216 12.41 3.02 -13.84
N ASN A 217 12.53 1.83 -13.26
CA ASN A 217 11.37 0.97 -12.99
C ASN A 217 11.38 0.33 -11.60
N ALA A 218 12.20 0.78 -10.68
CA ALA A 218 12.22 0.23 -9.34
C ALA A 218 11.48 1.16 -8.38
N ASP A 219 10.16 1.08 -8.44
CA ASP A 219 9.26 1.75 -7.52
C ASP A 219 9.22 1.07 -6.15
N GLY A 220 8.72 1.77 -5.15
CA GLY A 220 8.35 1.11 -3.91
C GLY A 220 7.13 0.21 -4.09
N PHE A 221 6.02 0.79 -4.54
CA PHE A 221 4.74 0.12 -4.74
C PHE A 221 4.15 0.49 -6.11
N GLY A 222 3.70 -0.52 -6.84
CA GLY A 222 2.93 -0.34 -8.08
C GLY A 222 1.60 -1.09 -8.04
N ALA A 223 0.55 -0.48 -8.61
CA ALA A 223 -0.69 -1.15 -8.96
C ALA A 223 -1.13 -0.66 -10.35
N HIS A 224 -1.09 -1.53 -11.33
CA HIS A 224 -1.22 -1.15 -12.74
C HIS A 224 -2.28 -1.97 -13.48
N TYR A 225 -2.85 -1.38 -14.52
CA TYR A 225 -3.63 -2.02 -15.58
C TYR A 225 -5.03 -2.51 -15.22
N GLN A 226 -5.54 -2.26 -14.01
CA GLN A 226 -6.91 -2.63 -13.66
C GLN A 226 -7.89 -1.74 -14.45
N LYS A 227 -8.82 -2.36 -15.18
CA LYS A 227 -9.78 -1.69 -16.06
C LYS A 227 -10.98 -1.10 -15.32
N PRO A 228 -11.64 -0.06 -15.88
CA PRO A 228 -12.87 0.45 -15.31
C PRO A 228 -13.95 -0.63 -15.20
N GLY A 229 -14.64 -0.66 -14.05
CA GLY A 229 -15.72 -1.62 -13.81
C GLY A 229 -15.27 -3.05 -13.51
N GLU A 230 -13.97 -3.31 -13.44
CA GLU A 230 -13.40 -4.61 -13.09
C GLU A 230 -12.86 -4.62 -11.66
N GLY A 231 -13.41 -5.50 -10.83
CA GLY A 231 -12.88 -5.79 -9.49
C GLY A 231 -13.21 -4.75 -8.42
N ASP A 232 -12.37 -4.70 -7.43
CA ASP A 232 -12.52 -3.92 -6.20
C ASP A 232 -11.31 -2.98 -5.99
N THR A 233 -11.51 -1.93 -5.21
CA THR A 233 -10.49 -0.91 -4.93
C THR A 233 -9.29 -1.50 -4.17
N THR A 234 -8.10 -1.37 -4.74
CA THR A 234 -6.84 -1.66 -4.05
C THR A 234 -6.50 -0.53 -3.08
N LYS A 235 -6.03 -0.88 -1.88
CA LYS A 235 -5.77 0.07 -0.79
C LYS A 235 -4.35 -0.08 -0.24
N PHE A 236 -3.71 1.05 -0.02
CA PHE A 236 -2.42 1.17 0.65
C PHE A 236 -2.64 1.98 1.92
N ILE A 237 -2.37 1.40 3.10
CA ILE A 237 -2.69 2.00 4.39
C ILE A 237 -1.47 1.92 5.30
N GLY A 238 -0.99 3.06 5.79
CA GLY A 238 0.18 3.11 6.65
C GLY A 238 1.47 2.60 6.00
N CYS A 239 1.53 2.54 4.67
CA CYS A 239 2.69 2.06 3.94
C CYS A 239 3.77 3.15 3.86
N ARG A 240 5.06 2.73 3.81
CA ARG A 240 6.18 3.63 3.61
C ARG A 240 7.00 3.22 2.40
N SER A 241 7.42 4.21 1.62
CA SER A 241 8.27 4.04 0.44
C SER A 241 9.43 5.02 0.47
N TRP A 242 10.68 4.53 0.47
CA TRP A 242 11.85 5.41 0.53
C TRP A 242 13.06 4.85 -0.20
N TRP A 243 13.87 5.76 -0.77
CA TRP A 243 15.11 5.48 -1.49
C TRP A 243 14.99 4.43 -2.59
N ASN A 244 13.84 4.33 -3.19
CA ASN A 244 13.69 3.55 -4.42
C ASN A 244 14.25 4.37 -5.59
N SER A 245 14.80 3.71 -6.58
CA SER A 245 15.47 4.43 -7.69
C SER A 245 14.50 5.16 -8.61
N ASP A 246 13.24 4.77 -8.63
CA ASP A 246 12.17 5.46 -9.33
C ASP A 246 11.14 6.01 -8.32
N ASP A 247 9.86 5.80 -8.53
CA ASP A 247 8.80 6.42 -7.75
C ASP A 247 8.53 5.72 -6.41
N GLY A 248 7.97 6.44 -5.46
CA GLY A 248 7.55 5.85 -4.19
C GLY A 248 6.33 4.96 -4.37
N PHE A 249 5.30 5.52 -4.98
CA PHE A 249 4.06 4.84 -5.36
C PHE A 249 3.75 5.22 -6.82
N ASP A 250 3.66 4.22 -7.69
CA ASP A 250 3.29 4.41 -9.10
C ASP A 250 2.00 3.65 -9.46
N PHE A 251 1.07 4.37 -10.08
CA PHE A 251 -0.22 3.83 -10.52
C PHE A 251 -0.47 4.09 -12.01
N ILE A 252 0.59 4.09 -12.80
CA ILE A 252 0.49 4.30 -14.25
C ILE A 252 -0.45 3.27 -14.89
N ASN A 253 -1.31 3.71 -15.81
CA ASN A 253 -2.32 2.87 -16.45
C ASN A 253 -3.30 2.16 -15.50
N GLN A 254 -3.46 2.66 -14.28
CA GLN A 254 -4.45 2.16 -13.34
C GLN A 254 -5.78 2.90 -13.53
N GLU A 255 -6.72 2.26 -14.20
CA GLU A 255 -8.00 2.86 -14.57
C GLU A 255 -9.11 2.62 -13.54
N PHE A 256 -8.89 1.77 -12.56
CA PHE A 256 -9.77 1.56 -11.41
C PHE A 256 -9.26 2.31 -10.18
N PRO A 257 -10.14 2.85 -9.33
CA PRO A 257 -9.71 3.63 -8.18
C PRO A 257 -8.77 2.88 -7.24
N VAL A 258 -7.73 3.55 -6.76
CA VAL A 258 -6.93 3.14 -5.60
C VAL A 258 -7.11 4.13 -4.47
N VAL A 259 -6.88 3.68 -3.23
CA VAL A 259 -6.88 4.52 -2.03
C VAL A 259 -5.54 4.42 -1.34
N LEU A 260 -4.91 5.57 -1.12
CA LEU A 260 -3.76 5.72 -0.22
C LEU A 260 -4.22 6.44 1.04
N GLU A 261 -3.88 5.89 2.19
CA GLU A 261 -4.22 6.47 3.49
C GLU A 261 -3.05 6.33 4.46
N ASN A 262 -2.63 7.45 5.08
CA ASN A 262 -1.49 7.48 5.99
C ASN A 262 -0.20 6.88 5.41
N CYS A 263 0.07 7.09 4.11
CA CYS A 263 1.26 6.58 3.44
C CYS A 263 2.35 7.64 3.37
N TYR A 264 3.61 7.20 3.45
CA TYR A 264 4.77 8.08 3.41
C TYR A 264 5.67 7.74 2.23
N ALA A 265 6.13 8.79 1.52
CA ALA A 265 7.06 8.66 0.39
C ALA A 265 8.24 9.62 0.59
N MET A 266 9.45 9.09 0.75
CA MET A 266 10.62 9.90 1.04
C MET A 266 11.84 9.53 0.20
N GLY A 267 12.50 10.53 -0.37
CA GLY A 267 13.81 10.37 -1.02
C GLY A 267 13.80 9.41 -2.21
N ASN A 268 12.64 9.15 -2.83
CA ASN A 268 12.56 8.32 -4.02
C ASN A 268 13.22 9.05 -5.23
N GLY A 269 13.71 8.29 -6.20
CA GLY A 269 14.61 8.75 -7.25
C GLY A 269 16.08 8.71 -6.84
N TYR A 270 16.36 8.37 -5.59
CA TYR A 270 17.68 8.10 -5.04
C TYR A 270 17.74 6.64 -4.61
N SER A 271 18.88 6.02 -4.72
CA SER A 271 19.13 4.63 -4.31
C SER A 271 20.27 4.55 -3.32
N ASP A 272 20.62 3.34 -2.88
CA ASP A 272 21.75 3.07 -2.01
C ASP A 272 21.73 3.97 -0.73
N TYR A 273 20.66 3.83 0.06
CA TYR A 273 20.44 4.59 1.30
C TYR A 273 20.35 6.11 1.08
N GLY A 274 19.79 6.52 -0.05
CA GLY A 274 19.69 7.92 -0.42
C GLY A 274 21.01 8.55 -0.89
N LEU A 275 22.07 7.78 -1.05
CA LEU A 275 23.39 8.25 -1.53
C LEU A 275 23.55 8.09 -3.05
N GLY A 276 22.86 7.12 -3.66
CA GLY A 276 22.87 6.91 -5.11
C GLY A 276 22.02 7.95 -5.84
N ASN A 277 22.34 8.21 -7.08
CA ASN A 277 21.60 9.12 -7.96
C ASN A 277 21.45 8.47 -9.34
N PRO A 278 20.52 7.51 -9.50
CA PRO A 278 20.23 6.87 -10.78
C PRO A 278 19.90 7.91 -11.85
N LYS A 279 20.32 7.66 -13.09
CA LYS A 279 20.20 8.66 -14.16
C LYS A 279 18.77 8.87 -14.63
N ASN A 280 18.03 7.78 -14.76
CA ASN A 280 16.73 7.76 -15.44
C ASN A 280 15.54 7.68 -14.48
N GLY A 281 15.73 7.19 -13.28
CA GLY A 281 14.67 7.20 -12.26
C GLY A 281 14.16 8.61 -12.01
N ASN A 282 12.86 8.81 -12.18
CA ASN A 282 12.27 10.15 -12.08
C ASN A 282 11.96 10.56 -10.64
N GLY A 283 11.58 9.64 -9.77
CA GLY A 283 11.57 9.83 -8.33
C GLY A 283 10.47 10.74 -7.81
N HIS A 284 9.25 10.52 -8.23
CA HIS A 284 8.09 11.13 -7.59
C HIS A 284 7.76 10.43 -6.26
N GLY A 285 7.16 11.15 -5.33
CA GLY A 285 6.70 10.55 -4.08
C GLY A 285 5.50 9.64 -4.32
N ILE A 286 4.39 10.22 -4.78
CA ILE A 286 3.14 9.53 -5.09
C ILE A 286 2.68 10.00 -6.48
N LYS A 287 2.75 9.10 -7.46
CA LYS A 287 2.44 9.33 -8.86
C LYS A 287 1.18 8.58 -9.24
N MET A 288 0.18 9.31 -9.73
CA MET A 288 -1.02 8.72 -10.31
C MET A 288 -0.77 8.38 -11.78
N GLY A 289 -1.63 7.60 -12.38
CA GLY A 289 -1.35 7.07 -13.68
C GLY A 289 -1.55 8.02 -14.84
N GLU A 290 -0.71 7.98 -15.84
CA GLU A 290 -1.07 8.27 -17.21
C GLU A 290 -1.93 7.12 -17.73
N SER A 291 -3.10 7.38 -18.30
CA SER A 291 -4.01 6.34 -18.78
C SER A 291 -4.57 6.68 -20.16
N THR A 292 -4.60 5.69 -21.03
CA THR A 292 -5.20 5.82 -22.37
C THR A 292 -6.73 5.93 -22.34
N LEU A 293 -7.37 5.58 -21.21
CA LEU A 293 -8.84 5.60 -21.05
C LEU A 293 -9.34 6.58 -19.99
N GLY A 294 -8.48 7.50 -19.54
CA GLY A 294 -8.87 8.57 -18.63
C GLY A 294 -8.50 8.34 -17.16
N GLY A 295 -7.99 7.18 -16.78
CA GLY A 295 -7.52 6.89 -15.42
C GLY A 295 -8.62 6.65 -14.39
N GLY A 296 -8.22 6.15 -13.22
CA GLY A 296 -9.08 5.96 -12.06
C GLY A 296 -9.22 7.25 -11.25
N ARG A 297 -10.39 7.46 -10.64
CA ARG A 297 -10.55 8.54 -9.66
C ARG A 297 -10.00 8.08 -8.31
N HIS A 298 -8.69 8.23 -8.12
CA HIS A 298 -7.99 7.79 -6.92
C HIS A 298 -8.30 8.69 -5.71
N THR A 299 -8.02 8.20 -4.52
CA THR A 299 -8.13 8.98 -3.28
C THR A 299 -6.84 8.88 -2.48
N ILE A 300 -6.19 10.00 -2.27
CA ILE A 300 -4.94 10.13 -1.54
C ILE A 300 -5.21 11.03 -0.32
N LYS A 301 -5.11 10.47 0.88
CA LYS A 301 -5.45 11.20 2.09
C LYS A 301 -4.51 10.91 3.26
N PHE A 302 -4.25 11.93 4.05
CA PHE A 302 -3.36 11.86 5.21
C PHE A 302 -1.97 11.32 4.89
N CYS A 303 -1.52 11.52 3.64
CA CYS A 303 -0.21 11.07 3.18
C CYS A 303 0.82 12.18 3.30
N ALA A 304 2.09 11.80 3.48
CA ALA A 304 3.21 12.73 3.49
C ALA A 304 4.24 12.33 2.43
N ALA A 305 4.72 13.33 1.66
CA ALA A 305 5.76 13.15 0.66
C ALA A 305 6.83 14.20 0.84
N TRP A 306 8.11 13.77 1.01
CA TRP A 306 9.20 14.72 1.25
C TRP A 306 10.53 14.28 0.66
N LYS A 307 11.33 15.28 0.28
CA LYS A 307 12.70 15.10 -0.25
C LYS A 307 12.81 14.10 -1.42
N ASN A 308 11.74 13.88 -2.17
CA ASN A 308 11.80 13.08 -3.39
C ASN A 308 12.56 13.86 -4.48
N LYS A 309 13.16 13.12 -5.43
CA LYS A 309 13.98 13.69 -6.51
C LYS A 309 13.17 14.55 -7.48
N ALA A 310 11.89 14.27 -7.61
CA ALA A 310 10.96 15.03 -8.42
C ALA A 310 9.81 15.62 -7.57
N THR A 311 8.57 15.33 -7.93
CA THR A 311 7.37 15.90 -7.33
C THR A 311 6.89 15.06 -6.13
N GLY A 312 6.37 15.70 -5.09
CA GLY A 312 5.77 15.01 -3.95
C GLY A 312 4.49 14.27 -4.32
N PHE A 313 3.51 15.00 -4.86
CA PHE A 313 2.22 14.47 -5.33
C PHE A 313 2.00 14.81 -6.80
N TYR A 314 1.94 13.80 -7.65
CA TYR A 314 1.94 13.96 -9.10
C TYR A 314 0.75 13.28 -9.77
N ALA A 315 -0.05 14.04 -10.49
CA ALA A 315 -1.22 13.53 -11.22
C ALA A 315 -0.84 12.76 -12.49
N ASN A 316 0.34 13.02 -13.06
CA ASN A 316 0.91 12.33 -14.22
C ASN A 316 -0.03 12.24 -15.43
N TYR A 317 -0.49 13.38 -15.89
CA TYR A 317 -1.32 13.49 -17.12
C TYR A 317 -2.59 12.61 -17.13
N THR A 318 -3.21 12.44 -15.98
CA THR A 318 -4.46 11.68 -15.88
C THR A 318 -5.61 12.38 -16.60
N GLY A 319 -6.53 11.62 -17.19
CA GLY A 319 -7.76 12.14 -17.81
C GLY A 319 -8.93 12.26 -16.82
N VAL A 320 -8.79 11.74 -15.61
CA VAL A 320 -9.77 11.83 -14.51
C VAL A 320 -9.08 12.28 -13.25
N GLY A 321 -9.51 13.39 -12.68
CA GLY A 321 -8.91 13.97 -11.49
C GLY A 321 -9.13 13.13 -10.24
N SER A 322 -8.11 13.07 -9.42
CA SER A 322 -8.09 12.36 -8.13
C SER A 322 -8.46 13.28 -6.96
N LYS A 323 -8.74 12.69 -5.81
CA LYS A 323 -9.00 13.40 -4.55
C LYS A 323 -7.72 13.41 -3.71
N TRP A 324 -7.22 14.60 -3.40
CA TRP A 324 -6.02 14.87 -2.63
C TRP A 324 -6.43 15.59 -1.35
N LEU A 325 -6.57 14.86 -0.25
CA LEU A 325 -7.23 15.34 0.96
C LEU A 325 -6.29 15.24 2.17
N ASN A 326 -6.10 16.35 2.89
CA ASN A 326 -5.28 16.35 4.10
C ASN A 326 -3.89 15.72 3.89
N ASN A 327 -3.15 16.11 2.85
CA ASN A 327 -1.79 15.62 2.62
C ASN A 327 -0.76 16.70 2.95
N THR A 328 0.45 16.28 3.32
CA THR A 328 1.60 17.17 3.56
C THR A 328 2.71 16.87 2.57
N SER A 329 3.12 17.88 1.82
CA SER A 329 4.25 17.84 0.90
C SER A 329 5.35 18.78 1.37
N TYR A 330 6.61 18.26 1.42
CA TYR A 330 7.71 19.01 2.03
C TYR A 330 9.04 18.78 1.32
N MET A 331 9.66 19.87 0.86
CA MET A 331 11.03 19.87 0.30
C MET A 331 11.27 18.85 -0.82
N ASN A 332 10.28 18.54 -1.64
CA ASN A 332 10.52 17.79 -2.85
C ASN A 332 11.30 18.66 -3.84
N LYS A 333 12.22 18.05 -4.59
CA LYS A 333 13.20 18.82 -5.37
C LYS A 333 12.57 19.61 -6.50
N ASP A 334 11.56 19.05 -7.14
CA ASP A 334 10.90 19.67 -8.28
C ASP A 334 9.65 20.45 -7.84
N ARG A 335 8.64 19.77 -7.30
CA ARG A 335 7.35 20.38 -6.91
C ARG A 335 6.72 19.69 -5.72
N GLU A 336 5.89 20.42 -4.99
CA GLU A 336 5.11 19.82 -3.91
C GLU A 336 3.87 19.12 -4.46
N PHE A 337 3.10 19.79 -5.33
CA PHE A 337 1.95 19.24 -6.02
C PHE A 337 2.05 19.60 -7.51
N ALA A 338 1.81 18.62 -8.39
CA ALA A 338 1.74 18.81 -9.83
C ALA A 338 0.53 18.08 -10.40
N MET A 339 -0.45 18.86 -10.82
CA MET A 339 -1.77 18.37 -11.27
C MET A 339 -1.89 18.38 -12.81
N ALA A 340 -0.81 18.01 -13.49
CA ALA A 340 -0.82 17.89 -14.95
C ALA A 340 -1.86 16.86 -15.39
N SER A 341 -2.73 17.27 -16.29
CA SER A 341 -3.88 16.49 -16.74
C SER A 341 -3.99 16.48 -18.26
N THR A 342 -4.58 15.45 -18.81
CA THR A 342 -4.74 15.25 -20.26
C THR A 342 -6.20 14.96 -20.59
N LEU A 343 -6.70 15.43 -21.74
CA LEU A 343 -8.02 15.05 -22.24
C LEU A 343 -7.90 13.89 -23.21
N PHE A 344 -8.78 12.91 -23.04
CA PHE A 344 -8.95 11.76 -23.93
C PHE A 344 -10.36 11.80 -24.57
N ASP A 345 -10.48 11.31 -25.79
CA ASP A 345 -11.77 11.05 -26.40
C ASP A 345 -12.39 9.73 -25.88
N SER A 346 -13.60 9.42 -26.31
CA SER A 346 -14.31 8.19 -25.93
C SER A 346 -13.64 6.90 -26.44
N GLN A 347 -12.69 7.01 -27.35
CA GLN A 347 -11.88 5.89 -27.86
C GLN A 347 -10.55 5.74 -27.14
N GLY A 348 -10.24 6.64 -26.17
CA GLY A 348 -8.98 6.64 -25.42
C GLY A 348 -7.83 7.31 -26.19
N ASN A 349 -8.10 8.07 -27.24
CA ASN A 349 -7.07 8.86 -27.89
C ASN A 349 -6.88 10.19 -27.17
N ARG A 350 -5.63 10.59 -26.99
CA ARG A 350 -5.27 11.89 -26.42
C ARG A 350 -5.68 13.00 -27.38
N ILE A 351 -6.60 13.89 -26.97
CA ILE A 351 -7.10 15.02 -27.77
C ILE A 351 -6.52 16.36 -27.37
N ALA A 352 -5.91 16.44 -26.18
CA ALA A 352 -5.13 17.58 -25.74
C ALA A 352 -3.97 17.10 -24.88
N GLU A 353 -2.77 17.63 -25.09
CA GLU A 353 -1.58 17.22 -24.32
C GLU A 353 -1.69 17.65 -22.86
N VAL A 354 -2.20 18.84 -22.61
CA VAL A 354 -2.52 19.32 -21.27
C VAL A 354 -3.80 20.15 -21.34
N ALA A 355 -4.73 19.84 -20.46
CA ALA A 355 -5.92 20.65 -20.29
C ALA A 355 -6.44 20.51 -18.84
N PRO A 356 -6.97 21.59 -18.26
CA PRO A 356 -7.59 21.51 -16.95
C PRO A 356 -8.82 20.60 -17.01
N LEU A 357 -8.91 19.67 -16.05
CA LEU A 357 -10.08 18.83 -15.89
C LEU A 357 -11.20 19.65 -15.23
N THR A 358 -12.42 19.49 -15.70
CA THR A 358 -13.58 20.26 -15.24
C THR A 358 -14.74 19.35 -14.82
N GLY A 359 -15.71 19.91 -14.09
CA GLY A 359 -16.89 19.19 -13.63
C GLY A 359 -16.53 17.98 -12.77
N ASP A 360 -17.21 16.87 -13.00
CA ASP A 360 -17.01 15.64 -12.23
C ASP A 360 -15.60 15.01 -12.41
N ASN A 361 -14.90 15.39 -13.47
CA ASN A 361 -13.54 14.95 -13.73
C ASN A 361 -12.46 15.84 -13.10
N ALA A 362 -12.81 16.97 -12.51
CA ALA A 362 -11.83 17.85 -11.87
C ALA A 362 -11.12 17.16 -10.70
N HIS A 363 -9.85 17.53 -10.47
CA HIS A 363 -9.18 17.22 -9.23
C HIS A 363 -9.88 17.86 -8.04
N VAL A 364 -9.88 17.20 -6.90
CA VAL A 364 -10.34 17.73 -5.62
C VAL A 364 -9.14 17.84 -4.70
N LEU A 365 -8.66 19.05 -4.42
CA LEU A 365 -7.56 19.32 -3.51
C LEU A 365 -8.10 20.10 -2.31
N LYS A 366 -8.14 19.46 -1.14
CA LYS A 366 -8.65 20.06 0.09
C LYS A 366 -7.76 19.78 1.28
N ASN A 367 -7.57 20.78 2.12
CA ASN A 367 -6.85 20.69 3.39
C ASN A 367 -5.40 20.23 3.26
N ASN A 368 -4.74 20.48 2.13
CA ASN A 368 -3.35 20.06 1.95
C ASN A 368 -2.36 21.13 2.43
N ILE A 369 -1.20 20.68 2.89
CA ILE A 369 -0.02 21.51 3.13
C ILE A 369 0.98 21.27 2.00
N ALA A 370 1.38 22.35 1.32
CA ALA A 370 2.63 22.46 0.59
C ALA A 370 3.56 23.38 1.36
N PHE A 371 4.73 22.85 1.73
CA PHE A 371 5.76 23.67 2.38
C PHE A 371 6.96 23.71 1.44
N PRO A 372 7.05 24.78 0.62
CA PRO A 372 7.98 24.86 -0.50
C PRO A 372 9.42 24.82 -0.04
N ASN A 373 10.23 24.04 -0.75
CA ASN A 373 11.67 24.17 -0.68
C ASN A 373 12.06 25.57 -1.22
N LYS A 374 12.80 26.35 -0.45
CA LYS A 374 13.31 27.67 -0.86
C LYS A 374 14.12 27.64 -2.17
N ASN A 375 14.59 26.47 -2.58
CA ASN A 375 15.33 26.24 -3.81
C ASN A 375 14.45 25.80 -5.00
N SER A 376 13.18 25.48 -4.78
CA SER A 376 12.28 25.13 -5.87
C SER A 376 11.72 26.41 -6.49
N GLN A 377 11.92 26.59 -7.79
CA GLN A 377 11.37 27.72 -8.54
C GLN A 377 9.89 27.52 -8.92
N VAL A 378 9.26 26.46 -8.44
CA VAL A 378 7.96 26.05 -8.90
C VAL A 378 6.97 26.14 -7.76
N GLY A 379 5.85 26.76 -8.04
CA GLY A 379 4.80 26.98 -7.07
C GLY A 379 4.17 25.68 -6.55
N GLU A 380 3.32 25.83 -5.56
CA GLU A 380 2.67 24.78 -4.81
C GLU A 380 1.78 23.87 -5.68
N CYS A 381 1.24 24.41 -6.79
CA CYS A 381 0.47 23.69 -7.78
C CYS A 381 0.74 24.26 -9.17
N TRP A 382 1.01 23.41 -10.14
CA TRP A 382 1.31 23.89 -11.49
C TRP A 382 0.88 22.87 -12.55
N GLU A 383 0.78 23.37 -13.78
CA GLU A 383 0.44 22.62 -14.97
C GLU A 383 1.52 22.88 -16.04
N TYR A 384 2.04 21.83 -16.64
CA TYR A 384 2.97 21.95 -17.76
C TYR A 384 2.19 22.05 -19.07
N ILE A 385 2.47 23.05 -19.89
CA ILE A 385 1.87 23.22 -21.23
C ILE A 385 2.95 22.96 -22.30
N PRO A 386 3.09 21.73 -22.80
CA PRO A 386 4.15 21.36 -23.74
C PRO A 386 4.14 22.18 -25.02
N SER A 387 2.94 22.53 -25.53
CA SER A 387 2.79 23.32 -26.77
C SER A 387 3.42 24.72 -26.70
N GLN A 388 3.72 25.21 -25.49
CA GLN A 388 4.32 26.52 -25.26
C GLN A 388 5.75 26.43 -24.71
N GLY A 389 6.21 25.24 -24.35
CA GLY A 389 7.51 25.03 -23.72
C GLY A 389 7.66 25.75 -22.36
N ILE A 390 6.55 26.05 -21.71
CA ILE A 390 6.49 26.88 -20.52
C ILE A 390 5.80 26.11 -19.41
N ASP A 391 6.44 26.06 -18.24
CA ASP A 391 5.79 25.71 -16.99
C ASP A 391 4.87 26.84 -16.58
N HIS A 392 3.56 26.63 -16.62
CA HIS A 392 2.61 27.59 -16.09
C HIS A 392 2.25 27.24 -14.66
N TYR A 393 2.47 28.19 -13.77
CA TYR A 393 1.80 28.17 -12.47
C TYR A 393 0.30 28.39 -12.72
N VAL A 394 -0.50 27.40 -12.40
CA VAL A 394 -1.95 27.51 -12.41
C VAL A 394 -2.41 27.33 -10.97
N GLU A 395 -3.31 28.17 -10.50
CA GLU A 395 -4.06 27.84 -9.28
C GLU A 395 -4.70 26.48 -9.50
N CYS A 396 -4.57 25.56 -8.54
CA CYS A 396 -5.24 24.27 -8.63
C CYS A 396 -6.75 24.53 -8.77
N PRO A 397 -7.36 24.24 -9.91
CA PRO A 397 -8.67 24.82 -10.24
C PRO A 397 -9.81 24.32 -9.35
N ALA A 398 -9.60 23.29 -8.55
CA ALA A 398 -10.60 22.74 -7.62
C ALA A 398 -10.07 22.69 -6.17
N GLY A 399 -9.09 23.52 -5.83
CA GLY A 399 -8.51 23.55 -4.49
C GLY A 399 -9.28 24.47 -3.54
N GLU A 400 -9.57 23.96 -2.37
CA GLU A 400 -10.19 24.73 -1.28
C GLU A 400 -9.47 24.41 0.03
N ASN A 401 -9.26 25.46 0.86
CA ASN A 401 -8.63 25.32 2.17
C ASN A 401 -7.26 24.62 2.16
N ASN A 402 -6.46 24.81 1.10
CA ASN A 402 -5.06 24.39 1.07
C ASN A 402 -4.18 25.58 1.46
N THR A 403 -2.91 25.35 1.82
CA THR A 403 -1.98 26.42 2.18
C THR A 403 -1.90 27.51 1.12
N TRP A 404 -1.90 27.16 -0.17
CA TRP A 404 -1.86 28.10 -1.29
C TRP A 404 -3.15 28.88 -1.49
N ASN A 405 -4.34 28.25 -1.30
CA ASN A 405 -5.64 28.94 -1.39
C ASN A 405 -5.80 29.95 -0.27
N LEU A 406 -5.42 29.57 0.95
CA LEU A 406 -5.49 30.42 2.13
C LEU A 406 -4.32 31.42 2.23
N LYS A 407 -3.34 31.32 1.33
CA LYS A 407 -2.12 32.16 1.32
C LYS A 407 -1.42 32.12 2.67
N LEU A 408 -1.32 30.92 3.27
CA LEU A 408 -0.62 30.74 4.55
C LEU A 408 0.87 30.65 4.29
N ASP A 409 1.59 31.64 4.83
CA ASP A 409 3.06 31.66 4.79
C ASP A 409 3.60 30.86 5.98
N LEU A 410 3.52 29.52 5.89
CA LEU A 410 4.03 28.64 6.93
C LEU A 410 5.55 28.76 7.06
N THR A 411 6.04 28.59 8.29
CA THR A 411 7.46 28.58 8.62
C THR A 411 7.80 27.37 9.48
N GLU A 412 9.06 27.18 9.82
CA GLU A 412 9.50 26.13 10.75
C GLU A 412 8.79 26.22 12.11
N ASP A 413 8.36 27.44 12.50
CA ASP A 413 7.62 27.65 13.76
C ASP A 413 6.21 27.07 13.76
N ASP A 414 5.68 26.66 12.61
CA ASP A 414 4.37 26.01 12.51
C ASP A 414 4.43 24.48 12.79
N PHE A 415 5.63 23.90 12.84
CA PHE A 415 5.85 22.48 12.99
C PHE A 415 6.58 22.13 14.30
N GLU A 416 6.33 20.95 14.86
CA GLU A 416 7.07 20.43 16.00
C GLU A 416 8.53 20.16 15.63
N SER A 417 8.77 19.56 14.46
CA SER A 417 10.08 19.33 13.87
C SER A 417 10.00 19.25 12.35
N LEU A 418 10.99 19.80 11.68
CA LEU A 418 11.27 19.59 10.25
C LEU A 418 12.55 18.77 10.04
N ASP A 419 13.19 18.35 11.11
CA ASP A 419 14.33 17.44 11.10
C ASP A 419 13.88 16.05 11.50
N ASP A 420 14.27 15.06 10.70
CA ASP A 420 14.06 13.65 10.99
C ASP A 420 15.40 12.90 10.97
N PRO A 421 15.74 12.15 12.02
CA PRO A 421 16.98 11.39 12.08
C PRO A 421 17.16 10.40 10.93
N SER A 422 16.07 9.86 10.36
CA SER A 422 16.15 8.95 9.20
C SER A 422 16.72 9.60 7.94
N MET A 423 16.74 10.95 7.86
CA MET A 423 17.31 11.65 6.72
C MET A 423 18.84 11.75 6.74
N THR A 424 19.48 11.35 7.83
CA THR A 424 20.93 11.46 8.05
C THR A 424 21.60 10.12 8.26
N VAL A 425 20.98 9.04 7.79
CA VAL A 425 21.60 7.70 7.89
C VAL A 425 22.88 7.69 7.07
N THR A 426 23.96 7.34 7.74
CA THR A 426 25.27 7.15 7.13
C THR A 426 25.61 5.65 7.11
N GLY A 427 25.79 5.11 5.92
CA GLY A 427 26.16 3.68 5.74
C GLY A 427 24.97 2.73 5.63
N LYS A 428 25.28 1.45 5.45
CA LYS A 428 24.30 0.39 5.08
C LYS A 428 23.61 -0.29 6.29
N ASP A 429 23.71 0.26 7.48
CA ASP A 429 23.10 -0.35 8.68
C ASP A 429 21.69 0.20 8.92
N LEU A 430 20.70 -0.45 8.31
CA LEU A 430 19.29 -0.11 8.47
C LEU A 430 18.80 -0.29 9.91
N SER A 431 19.51 -1.07 10.74
CA SER A 431 19.13 -1.24 12.14
C SER A 431 19.31 0.04 12.96
N THR A 432 20.07 1.00 12.45
CA THR A 432 20.30 2.32 13.06
C THR A 432 19.31 3.39 12.63
N ILE A 433 18.44 3.11 11.66
CA ILE A 433 17.41 4.05 11.24
C ILE A 433 16.48 4.34 12.41
N SER A 434 16.27 5.61 12.68
CA SER A 434 15.34 6.10 13.69
C SER A 434 14.43 7.17 13.08
N GLY A 435 13.56 7.76 13.87
CA GLY A 435 12.62 8.75 13.35
C GLY A 435 11.47 8.12 12.58
N ILE A 436 10.95 8.82 11.59
CA ILE A 436 9.73 8.43 10.87
C ILE A 436 9.90 7.15 10.03
N LEU A 437 11.11 6.84 9.59
CA LEU A 437 11.47 5.59 8.91
C LEU A 437 12.01 4.53 9.88
N GLY A 438 12.09 4.82 11.17
CA GLY A 438 12.52 3.88 12.20
C GLY A 438 11.55 2.70 12.38
N PRO A 439 11.84 1.84 13.35
CA PRO A 439 11.00 0.68 13.64
C PRO A 439 9.54 1.07 13.86
N ARG A 440 8.63 0.29 13.32
CA ARG A 440 7.19 0.45 13.55
C ARG A 440 6.82 0.15 15.00
N ASN A 441 5.71 0.69 15.44
CA ASN A 441 5.11 0.31 16.72
C ASN A 441 4.79 -1.20 16.75
N ALA A 442 4.60 -1.76 17.95
CA ALA A 442 4.35 -3.19 18.12
C ALA A 442 3.09 -3.70 17.40
N ASP A 443 2.12 -2.83 17.14
CA ASP A 443 0.90 -3.14 16.36
C ASP A 443 1.10 -2.95 14.84
N GLY A 444 2.31 -2.61 14.39
CA GLY A 444 2.67 -2.36 13.00
C GLY A 444 2.39 -0.92 12.52
N SER A 445 1.77 -0.08 13.34
CA SER A 445 1.51 1.32 12.97
C SER A 445 2.79 2.13 12.83
N LEU A 446 2.66 3.30 12.18
CA LEU A 446 3.77 4.23 11.97
C LEU A 446 4.30 4.75 13.31
N PRO A 447 5.63 5.04 13.41
CA PRO A 447 6.19 5.66 14.60
C PRO A 447 5.56 7.04 14.81
N ASP A 448 5.25 7.33 16.07
CA ASP A 448 4.69 8.63 16.48
C ASP A 448 5.82 9.59 16.83
N VAL A 449 6.29 10.34 15.83
CA VAL A 449 7.40 11.31 15.95
C VAL A 449 6.92 12.72 15.62
N GLY A 450 7.62 13.75 16.09
CA GLY A 450 7.24 15.16 15.87
C GLY A 450 7.46 15.70 14.45
N PHE A 451 8.08 14.91 13.56
CA PHE A 451 8.38 15.33 12.20
C PHE A 451 7.12 15.65 11.39
N LEU A 452 7.08 16.85 10.78
CA LEU A 452 5.94 17.39 10.03
C LEU A 452 4.62 17.54 10.81
N LYS A 453 4.59 17.27 12.13
CA LYS A 453 3.41 17.53 12.96
C LYS A 453 3.29 19.01 13.25
N LEU A 454 2.05 19.48 13.35
CA LEU A 454 1.77 20.87 13.69
C LEU A 454 2.10 21.12 15.16
N LYS A 455 2.76 22.25 15.41
CA LYS A 455 3.09 22.76 16.74
C LYS A 455 1.90 23.54 17.30
N LYS A 456 1.76 23.56 18.61
CA LYS A 456 0.77 24.41 19.27
C LYS A 456 0.83 25.86 18.80
N GLY A 457 -0.28 26.38 18.27
CA GLY A 457 -0.38 27.72 17.73
C GLY A 457 0.04 27.84 16.26
N SER A 458 0.27 26.73 15.57
CA SER A 458 0.48 26.72 14.13
C SER A 458 -0.69 27.38 13.39
N ARG A 459 -0.37 28.10 12.34
CA ARG A 459 -1.35 28.77 11.47
C ARG A 459 -2.18 27.81 10.64
N ALA A 460 -1.82 26.53 10.56
CA ALA A 460 -2.53 25.47 9.86
C ALA A 460 -3.62 24.79 10.71
N ILE A 461 -3.63 25.03 12.04
CA ILE A 461 -4.62 24.45 12.96
C ILE A 461 -5.99 25.10 12.72
N ASP A 462 -7.06 24.29 12.72
CA ASP A 462 -8.45 24.69 12.53
C ASP A 462 -8.70 25.48 11.21
N LYS A 463 -7.99 25.18 10.14
CA LYS A 463 -8.10 25.87 8.83
C LYS A 463 -8.73 24.99 7.74
N GLY A 464 -8.94 23.74 8.02
CA GLY A 464 -9.51 22.81 7.06
C GLY A 464 -11.05 22.86 6.99
N GLU A 465 -11.58 22.28 5.93
CA GLU A 465 -13.00 21.99 5.77
C GLU A 465 -13.30 20.62 6.38
N ASP A 466 -14.43 20.48 7.06
CA ASP A 466 -14.90 19.18 7.56
C ASP A 466 -15.31 18.27 6.39
N LEU A 467 -14.46 17.28 6.13
CA LEU A 467 -14.65 16.26 5.08
C LEU A 467 -15.25 14.95 5.63
N GLY A 468 -15.73 14.97 6.87
CA GLY A 468 -16.30 13.82 7.56
C GLY A 468 -15.25 12.89 8.18
N PHE A 469 -14.02 13.35 8.33
CA PHE A 469 -12.95 12.66 9.06
C PHE A 469 -12.91 13.11 10.52
N PRO A 470 -12.45 12.28 11.46
CA PRO A 470 -12.24 12.71 12.84
C PRO A 470 -11.20 13.85 12.93
N PHE A 471 -11.50 14.85 13.76
CA PHE A 471 -10.59 15.95 14.06
C PHE A 471 -10.73 16.41 15.51
N VAL A 472 -9.82 17.26 15.97
CA VAL A 472 -9.78 17.89 17.30
C VAL A 472 -9.78 19.40 17.11
N GLY A 473 -10.62 20.12 17.83
CA GLY A 473 -10.67 21.59 17.74
C GLY A 473 -11.99 22.09 17.14
N GLU A 474 -11.95 23.27 16.54
CA GLU A 474 -13.11 23.95 15.94
C GLU A 474 -13.36 23.48 14.49
N ALA A 475 -12.29 23.11 13.79
CA ALA A 475 -12.30 22.58 12.42
C ALA A 475 -11.10 21.62 12.23
N PRO A 476 -11.08 20.79 11.15
CA PRO A 476 -9.90 19.99 10.82
C PRO A 476 -8.67 20.86 10.59
N ASP A 477 -7.52 20.31 10.88
CA ASP A 477 -6.26 20.94 10.53
C ASP A 477 -5.92 20.74 9.04
N LEU A 478 -4.99 21.54 8.54
CA LEU A 478 -4.39 21.24 7.24
C LEU A 478 -3.32 20.17 7.39
N GLY A 479 -3.12 19.40 6.31
CA GLY A 479 -2.05 18.42 6.19
C GLY A 479 -2.40 17.03 6.72
N ALA A 480 -1.37 16.20 6.78
CA ALA A 480 -1.49 14.78 7.09
C ALA A 480 -1.66 14.47 8.59
N PHE A 481 -1.37 15.45 9.45
CA PHE A 481 -1.31 15.26 10.90
C PHE A 481 -2.22 16.26 11.61
N GLU A 482 -3.21 15.73 12.31
CA GLU A 482 -4.11 16.51 13.15
C GLU A 482 -3.45 16.81 14.49
N TYR A 483 -3.43 18.09 14.91
CA TYR A 483 -2.87 18.50 16.18
C TYR A 483 -3.65 17.89 17.36
N GLY A 484 -2.92 17.33 18.31
CA GLY A 484 -3.53 16.68 19.47
C GLY A 484 -4.00 15.25 19.24
N MET A 485 -3.85 14.72 18.01
CA MET A 485 -4.07 13.30 17.72
C MET A 485 -2.74 12.54 17.55
N SER A 486 -2.69 11.29 18.00
CA SER A 486 -1.53 10.43 17.73
C SER A 486 -1.54 9.96 16.27
N SER A 487 -0.35 9.82 15.67
CA SER A 487 -0.19 9.31 14.30
C SER A 487 -0.89 7.94 14.13
N GLY A 488 -1.72 7.81 13.11
CA GLY A 488 -2.49 6.59 12.85
C GLY A 488 -3.84 6.51 13.57
N SER A 489 -4.23 7.50 14.38
CA SER A 489 -5.55 7.51 15.04
C SER A 489 -6.70 7.94 14.11
N THR A 490 -6.39 8.46 12.92
CA THR A 490 -7.38 8.97 11.96
C THR A 490 -8.26 7.90 11.32
N THR A 491 -8.04 6.60 11.59
CA THR A 491 -8.81 5.53 10.95
C THR A 491 -9.48 4.58 11.94
N PRO A 492 -10.74 4.81 12.31
CA PRO A 492 -11.54 3.82 13.04
C PRO A 492 -11.87 2.56 12.21
N ILE A 493 -11.64 2.58 10.89
CA ILE A 493 -12.28 1.63 9.97
C ILE A 493 -11.60 0.25 9.96
N PHE A 494 -10.32 0.14 10.25
CA PHE A 494 -9.60 -1.14 10.08
C PHE A 494 -9.45 -2.01 11.32
N ARG A 495 -9.68 -1.51 12.52
CA ARG A 495 -9.76 -2.40 13.71
C ARG A 495 -10.86 -3.45 13.60
N LYS A 496 -11.81 -3.28 12.67
CA LYS A 496 -12.95 -4.19 12.45
C LYS A 496 -12.68 -5.32 11.45
N ALA A 497 -11.71 -5.15 10.54
CA ALA A 497 -11.45 -6.11 9.45
C ALA A 497 -10.33 -7.12 9.78
N VAL A 498 -9.52 -6.89 10.81
CA VAL A 498 -8.31 -7.68 11.09
C VAL A 498 -8.42 -8.50 12.38
N ARG A 499 -9.59 -8.64 12.97
CA ARG A 499 -9.76 -9.53 14.13
C ARG A 499 -9.82 -10.98 13.69
N ASN A 500 -8.74 -11.69 13.96
CA ASN A 500 -8.68 -13.15 13.85
C ASN A 500 -9.88 -13.78 14.56
N SER A 501 -10.55 -14.70 13.89
CA SER A 501 -11.68 -15.50 14.42
C SER A 501 -11.36 -16.27 15.71
N ARG A 502 -10.12 -16.28 16.19
CA ARG A 502 -9.69 -16.92 17.45
C ARG A 502 -9.98 -16.09 18.70
N ASP A 503 -10.15 -14.75 18.59
CA ASP A 503 -10.48 -13.91 19.74
C ASP A 503 -11.99 -13.71 19.95
N LEU A 504 -12.82 -14.27 19.06
CA LEU A 504 -14.29 -14.11 19.07
C LEU A 504 -15.01 -14.85 20.21
N LYS A 505 -14.32 -15.58 21.09
CA LYS A 505 -14.98 -16.24 22.22
C LYS A 505 -15.56 -15.27 23.26
N THR A 506 -15.19 -13.99 23.20
CA THR A 506 -15.59 -12.98 24.19
C THR A 506 -16.22 -11.73 23.61
N SER A 507 -16.55 -11.68 22.31
CA SER A 507 -17.15 -10.52 21.69
C SER A 507 -18.56 -10.79 21.15
N ARG A 508 -19.47 -9.84 21.31
CA ARG A 508 -20.86 -9.92 20.83
C ARG A 508 -21.27 -8.66 20.08
N LEU A 509 -21.96 -8.84 18.96
CA LEU A 509 -22.61 -7.73 18.25
C LEU A 509 -23.82 -7.25 19.06
N VAL A 510 -23.76 -6.02 19.56
CA VAL A 510 -24.89 -5.37 20.23
C VAL A 510 -25.43 -4.23 19.37
N LYS A 511 -26.75 -4.01 19.46
CA LYS A 511 -27.37 -2.85 18.80
C LYS A 511 -26.92 -1.58 19.51
N ALA A 512 -26.47 -0.61 18.73
CA ALA A 512 -26.07 0.70 19.24
C ALA A 512 -27.17 1.73 18.97
N PHE A 513 -27.46 2.55 19.98
CA PHE A 513 -28.44 3.62 19.93
C PHE A 513 -27.78 4.92 20.41
N ASP A 514 -28.17 6.05 19.82
CA ASP A 514 -27.74 7.36 20.30
C ASP A 514 -28.44 7.73 21.66
N LEU A 515 -28.06 8.85 22.22
CA LEU A 515 -28.64 9.33 23.50
C LEU A 515 -30.15 9.66 23.42
N GLN A 516 -30.69 9.78 22.22
CA GLN A 516 -32.11 9.97 21.94
C GLN A 516 -32.82 8.65 21.65
N GLY A 517 -32.14 7.50 21.78
CA GLY A 517 -32.71 6.18 21.58
C GLY A 517 -32.84 5.75 20.10
N ARG A 518 -32.25 6.47 19.15
CA ARG A 518 -32.31 6.11 17.73
C ARG A 518 -31.25 5.06 17.40
N PHE A 519 -31.66 4.05 16.67
CA PHE A 519 -30.74 2.98 16.22
C PHE A 519 -29.76 3.51 15.16
N PHE A 520 -28.47 3.44 15.41
CA PHE A 520 -27.45 3.84 14.44
C PHE A 520 -26.55 2.69 13.94
N GLY A 521 -26.74 1.48 14.43
CA GLY A 521 -26.00 0.33 13.92
C GLY A 521 -25.82 -0.80 14.93
N LYS A 522 -24.94 -1.73 14.59
CA LYS A 522 -24.47 -2.78 15.49
C LYS A 522 -23.00 -2.54 15.79
N VAL A 523 -22.63 -2.56 17.06
CA VAL A 523 -21.27 -2.39 17.53
C VAL A 523 -20.79 -3.70 18.14
N LEU A 524 -19.55 -4.10 17.81
CA LEU A 524 -18.92 -5.24 18.44
C LEU A 524 -18.38 -4.79 19.81
N VAL A 525 -18.85 -5.40 20.88
CA VAL A 525 -18.39 -5.12 22.24
C VAL A 525 -17.55 -6.29 22.72
N GLU A 526 -16.33 -6.01 23.16
CA GLU A 526 -15.46 -7.00 23.83
C GLU A 526 -15.74 -7.02 25.31
N TYR A 527 -15.80 -8.19 25.85
CA TYR A 527 -15.98 -8.42 27.29
C TYR A 527 -14.67 -8.93 27.88
N GLY A 528 -14.18 -8.28 28.94
CA GLY A 528 -13.16 -8.86 29.81
C GLY A 528 -13.69 -10.10 30.56
N ALA A 529 -12.80 -10.86 31.17
CA ALA A 529 -13.10 -12.13 31.85
C ALA A 529 -14.19 -12.08 32.94
N ASP A 530 -14.57 -10.87 33.41
CA ASP A 530 -15.50 -10.66 34.54
C ASP A 530 -16.89 -10.14 34.13
N PHE A 531 -17.25 -10.26 32.86
CA PHE A 531 -18.53 -9.69 32.37
C PHE A 531 -19.72 -10.60 32.63
N VAL A 532 -20.73 -10.08 33.35
CA VAL A 532 -22.03 -10.73 33.58
C VAL A 532 -23.08 -10.16 32.61
N PRO A 533 -23.77 -11.00 31.78
CA PRO A 533 -24.54 -10.58 30.59
C PRO A 533 -25.84 -9.79 30.84
N ASN A 534 -26.19 -9.42 32.04
CA ASN A 534 -27.55 -8.90 32.37
C ASN A 534 -27.63 -7.42 32.76
N LYS A 535 -26.64 -6.57 32.42
CA LYS A 535 -26.73 -5.12 32.65
C LYS A 535 -26.63 -4.35 31.33
N ASN A 536 -27.49 -3.34 31.20
CA ASN A 536 -27.41 -2.40 30.09
C ASN A 536 -26.08 -1.68 30.12
N VAL A 537 -25.29 -1.82 29.04
CA VAL A 537 -24.02 -1.13 28.88
C VAL A 537 -24.29 0.18 28.14
N TYR A 538 -24.04 1.28 28.82
CA TYR A 538 -24.04 2.62 28.23
C TYR A 538 -22.60 2.98 27.90
N LEU A 539 -22.27 3.15 26.63
CA LEU A 539 -20.99 3.70 26.21
C LEU A 539 -21.06 5.22 26.40
N LYS A 540 -20.22 5.76 27.29
CA LYS A 540 -19.91 7.20 27.33
C LYS A 540 -18.82 7.46 26.30
N TYR A 541 -19.09 8.35 25.35
CA TYR A 541 -18.09 8.95 24.48
C TYR A 541 -17.34 10.06 25.24
#